data_f08365cfe3031b8ab649255501c46d47
#
_entry.id   f08365cfe3031b8ab649255501c46d47
#
_cell.length_a   1.000
_cell.length_b   1.000
_cell.length_c   1.000
_cell.angle_alpha   90.00
_cell.angle_beta   90.00
_cell.angle_gamma   90.00
#
_symmetry.space_group_name_H-M   'P 1'
#
loop_
_entity.id
_entity.type
_entity.pdbx_description
1 polymer ?
#
loop_
_entity_poly.entity_id
_entity_poly.type
_entity_poly.pdbx_seq_one_letter_code
_entity_poly.pdbx_strand_id
1 'polypeptide(L)'
;MLLLQREDIERVFSMKDAIEADKEAFSLASAQKAVMPLRTTLPATDGTFLFMPSYAEELKYGALKTVNVFPGNAEKDIPVTQGLITLMDGETGAFAAVLDGTYVTALRTGASAGAAFDLFARKDASVGALIGTGGQAQAQLEAMICNR
;
A
#
# COMPACT_ATOMS: atom_id res chain seq x y z
N MET A 1 15.10 8.48 13.12
CA MET A 1 14.39 8.03 11.90
C MET A 1 14.68 6.55 11.67
N LEU A 2 13.67 5.72 11.54
CA LEU A 2 13.81 4.29 11.22
C LEU A 2 13.94 4.10 9.71
N LEU A 3 14.71 3.07 9.31
CA LEU A 3 14.73 2.58 7.92
C LEU A 3 14.21 1.15 7.95
N LEU A 4 13.04 0.95 7.34
CA LEU A 4 12.31 -0.32 7.37
C LEU A 4 12.28 -0.92 5.96
N GLN A 5 13.02 -1.99 5.79
CA GLN A 5 13.02 -2.80 4.57
C GLN A 5 11.87 -3.81 4.59
N ARG A 6 11.66 -4.48 3.48
CA ARG A 6 10.61 -5.50 3.33
C ARG A 6 10.64 -6.53 4.47
N GLU A 7 11.83 -7.07 4.77
CA GLU A 7 12.02 -8.11 5.78
C GLU A 7 11.68 -7.63 7.20
N ASP A 8 11.89 -6.33 7.47
CA ASP A 8 11.53 -5.73 8.75
C ASP A 8 10.01 -5.64 8.91
N ILE A 9 9.32 -5.25 7.83
CA ILE A 9 7.86 -5.12 7.81
C ILE A 9 7.22 -6.52 7.89
N GLU A 10 7.67 -7.50 7.11
CA GLU A 10 7.15 -8.87 7.10
C GLU A 10 7.22 -9.55 8.48
N ARG A 11 8.23 -9.21 9.29
CA ARG A 11 8.37 -9.79 10.64
C ARG A 11 7.33 -9.31 11.64
N VAL A 12 6.77 -8.12 11.44
CA VAL A 12 5.92 -7.46 12.47
C VAL A 12 4.53 -7.10 11.98
N PHE A 13 4.26 -7.22 10.69
CA PHE A 13 3.01 -6.76 10.10
C PHE A 13 2.52 -7.75 9.04
N SER A 14 1.48 -8.49 9.38
CA SER A 14 0.90 -9.52 8.53
C SER A 14 -0.14 -8.97 7.53
N MET A 15 -0.54 -9.78 6.54
CA MET A 15 -1.66 -9.44 5.66
C MET A 15 -2.96 -9.20 6.45
N LYS A 16 -3.19 -9.92 7.55
CA LYS A 16 -4.37 -9.71 8.40
C LYS A 16 -4.34 -8.32 9.05
N ASP A 17 -3.19 -7.90 9.57
CA ASP A 17 -3.02 -6.57 10.15
C ASP A 17 -3.22 -5.49 9.09
N ALA A 18 -2.72 -5.73 7.87
CA ALA A 18 -2.88 -4.82 6.74
C ALA A 18 -4.36 -4.67 6.32
N ILE A 19 -5.14 -5.75 6.35
CA ILE A 19 -6.59 -5.72 6.05
C ILE A 19 -7.33 -4.86 7.07
N GLU A 20 -7.03 -5.01 8.36
CA GLU A 20 -7.67 -4.18 9.41
C GLU A 20 -7.22 -2.71 9.30
N ALA A 21 -5.94 -2.46 9.04
CA ALA A 21 -5.44 -1.10 8.81
C ALA A 21 -6.10 -0.42 7.59
N ASP A 22 -6.33 -1.16 6.50
CA ASP A 22 -7.04 -0.63 5.33
C ASP A 22 -8.51 -0.32 5.63
N LYS A 23 -9.21 -1.16 6.40
CA LYS A 23 -10.58 -0.87 6.85
C LYS A 23 -10.64 0.43 7.67
N GLU A 24 -9.68 0.62 8.59
CA GLU A 24 -9.56 1.86 9.35
C GLU A 24 -9.28 3.06 8.45
N ALA A 25 -8.34 2.93 7.51
CA ALA A 25 -8.00 3.99 6.56
C ALA A 25 -9.21 4.39 5.69
N PHE A 26 -9.99 3.43 5.20
CA PHE A 26 -11.23 3.71 4.48
C PHE A 26 -12.28 4.39 5.34
N SER A 27 -12.39 4.01 6.62
CA SER A 27 -13.28 4.66 7.58
C SER A 27 -12.90 6.12 7.82
N LEU A 28 -11.60 6.39 8.05
CA LEU A 28 -11.09 7.75 8.21
C LEU A 28 -11.30 8.60 6.97
N ALA A 29 -11.02 8.03 5.79
CA ALA A 29 -11.22 8.71 4.52
C ALA A 29 -12.70 9.04 4.28
N SER A 30 -13.60 8.10 4.51
CA SER A 30 -15.04 8.27 4.36
C SER A 30 -15.60 9.32 5.33
N ALA A 31 -15.07 9.37 6.55
CA ALA A 31 -15.42 10.36 7.58
C ALA A 31 -14.75 11.73 7.35
N GLN A 32 -13.98 11.91 6.26
CA GLN A 32 -13.22 13.14 5.97
C GLN A 32 -12.19 13.51 7.05
N LYS A 33 -11.68 12.52 7.77
CA LYS A 33 -10.66 12.65 8.82
C LYS A 33 -9.23 12.44 8.31
N ALA A 34 -9.07 12.21 7.02
CA ALA A 34 -7.80 12.14 6.34
C ALA A 34 -7.76 13.11 5.16
N VAL A 35 -6.65 13.83 5.04
CA VAL A 35 -6.37 14.71 3.91
C VAL A 35 -5.52 13.94 2.91
N MET A 36 -6.08 13.69 1.73
CA MET A 36 -5.42 12.96 0.64
C MET A 36 -5.57 13.76 -0.67
N PRO A 37 -4.67 14.70 -0.95
CA PRO A 37 -4.68 15.42 -2.21
C PRO A 37 -4.56 14.48 -3.41
N LEU A 38 -5.06 14.90 -4.56
CA LEU A 38 -4.82 14.15 -5.80
C LEU A 38 -3.32 13.96 -6.00
N ARG A 39 -2.95 12.75 -6.45
CA ARG A 39 -1.55 12.43 -6.74
C ARG A 39 -0.98 13.40 -7.77
N THR A 40 0.23 13.84 -7.56
CA THR A 40 1.01 14.54 -8.57
C THR A 40 1.68 13.53 -9.48
N THR A 41 1.47 13.67 -10.77
CA THR A 41 2.08 12.83 -11.80
C THR A 41 3.14 13.64 -12.54
N LEU A 42 4.37 13.14 -12.56
CA LEU A 42 5.47 13.71 -13.31
C LEU A 42 5.88 12.72 -14.41
N PRO A 43 5.55 13.01 -15.68
CA PRO A 43 5.93 12.15 -16.78
C PRO A 43 7.44 12.22 -17.03
N ALA A 44 8.03 11.08 -17.36
CA ALA A 44 9.39 10.93 -17.87
C ALA A 44 9.36 10.28 -19.26
N THR A 45 10.46 10.30 -19.98
CA THR A 45 10.55 9.77 -21.37
C THR A 45 10.07 8.32 -21.47
N ASP A 46 10.49 7.46 -20.52
CA ASP A 46 10.20 6.02 -20.56
C ASP A 46 9.36 5.54 -19.34
N GLY A 47 8.77 6.48 -18.60
CA GLY A 47 8.04 6.12 -17.38
C GLY A 47 7.34 7.30 -16.73
N THR A 48 6.98 7.09 -15.47
CA THR A 48 6.22 8.09 -14.70
C THR A 48 6.64 8.05 -13.22
N PHE A 49 6.76 9.21 -12.61
CA PHE A 49 6.85 9.36 -11.16
C PHE A 49 5.51 9.82 -10.60
N LEU A 50 5.11 9.24 -9.49
CA LEU A 50 3.86 9.53 -8.78
C LEU A 50 4.16 9.93 -7.33
N PHE A 51 3.61 11.04 -6.88
CA PHE A 51 3.77 11.55 -5.53
C PHE A 51 2.40 11.60 -4.85
N MET A 52 2.26 10.90 -3.73
CA MET A 52 1.00 10.69 -3.05
C MET A 52 1.14 11.09 -1.58
N PRO A 53 0.94 12.37 -1.26
CA PRO A 53 0.92 12.82 0.13
C PRO A 53 -0.40 12.44 0.81
N SER A 54 -0.33 12.23 2.13
CA SER A 54 -1.50 12.05 2.99
C SER A 54 -1.22 12.52 4.40
N TYR A 55 -2.28 12.92 5.12
CA TYR A 55 -2.23 13.25 6.53
C TYR A 55 -3.50 12.75 7.22
N ALA A 56 -3.35 12.11 8.35
CA ALA A 56 -4.47 11.66 9.19
C ALA A 56 -4.35 12.29 10.58
N GLU A 57 -5.29 13.18 10.91
CA GLU A 57 -5.30 13.95 12.14
C GLU A 57 -5.34 13.05 13.40
N GLU A 58 -6.21 12.05 13.38
CA GLU A 58 -6.37 11.13 14.51
C GLU A 58 -5.14 10.27 14.76
N LEU A 59 -4.40 9.94 13.71
CA LEU A 59 -3.16 9.17 13.80
C LEU A 59 -1.95 10.06 14.11
N LYS A 60 -2.08 11.37 13.92
CA LYS A 60 -1.02 12.36 14.05
C LYS A 60 0.22 12.03 13.20
N TYR A 61 -0.01 11.54 11.98
CA TYR A 61 1.05 11.23 11.03
C TYR A 61 0.74 11.80 9.65
N GLY A 62 1.79 12.39 9.05
CA GLY A 62 1.87 12.67 7.63
C GLY A 62 2.68 11.61 6.91
N ALA A 63 2.34 11.31 5.66
CA ALA A 63 3.09 10.38 4.83
C ALA A 63 3.21 10.92 3.40
N LEU A 64 4.34 10.62 2.77
CA LEU A 64 4.51 10.78 1.33
C LEU A 64 4.94 9.45 0.73
N LYS A 65 4.10 8.88 -0.13
CA LYS A 65 4.49 7.75 -0.97
C LYS A 65 4.93 8.25 -2.34
N THR A 66 6.16 7.97 -2.70
CA THR A 66 6.70 8.14 -4.05
C THR A 66 6.72 6.79 -4.73
N VAL A 67 6.14 6.69 -5.93
CA VAL A 67 6.13 5.47 -6.75
C VAL A 67 6.56 5.84 -8.16
N ASN A 68 7.43 5.06 -8.74
CA ASN A 68 7.77 5.16 -10.14
C ASN A 68 7.27 3.93 -10.92
N VAL A 69 6.91 4.14 -12.18
CA VAL A 69 6.46 3.07 -13.09
C VAL A 69 7.25 3.23 -14.39
N PHE A 70 8.12 2.26 -14.66
CA PHE A 70 8.97 2.22 -15.85
C PHE A 70 8.80 0.87 -16.54
N PRO A 71 7.91 0.77 -17.54
CA PRO A 71 7.58 -0.51 -18.20
C PRO A 71 8.80 -1.22 -18.81
N GLY A 72 9.74 -0.48 -19.38
CA GLY A 72 10.98 -1.03 -19.96
C GLY A 72 11.94 -1.68 -18.95
N ASN A 73 11.68 -1.57 -17.65
CA ASN A 73 12.48 -2.24 -16.61
C ASN A 73 12.31 -3.76 -16.65
N ALA A 74 11.19 -4.26 -17.16
CA ALA A 74 10.96 -5.70 -17.29
C ALA A 74 12.04 -6.38 -18.15
N GLU A 75 12.56 -5.69 -19.16
CA GLU A 75 13.63 -6.20 -20.06
C GLU A 75 15.03 -6.14 -19.40
N LYS A 76 15.14 -5.45 -18.26
CA LYS A 76 16.40 -5.22 -17.53
C LYS A 76 16.48 -5.99 -16.22
N ASP A 77 15.52 -6.86 -15.94
CA ASP A 77 15.37 -7.58 -14.68
C ASP A 77 15.30 -6.64 -13.46
N ILE A 78 14.68 -5.47 -13.66
CA ILE A 78 14.43 -4.45 -12.64
C ILE A 78 12.91 -4.35 -12.42
N PRO A 79 12.42 -4.19 -11.19
CA PRO A 79 10.99 -4.02 -10.95
C PRO A 79 10.41 -2.86 -11.76
N VAL A 80 9.32 -3.12 -12.48
CA VAL A 80 8.58 -2.10 -13.25
C VAL A 80 8.05 -1.00 -12.35
N THR A 81 7.61 -1.37 -11.16
CA THR A 81 7.10 -0.45 -10.14
C THR A 81 7.99 -0.49 -8.92
N GLN A 82 8.50 0.65 -8.52
CA GLN A 82 9.29 0.80 -7.30
C GLN A 82 8.71 1.93 -6.46
N GLY A 83 8.81 1.83 -5.16
CA GLY A 83 8.24 2.84 -4.28
C GLY A 83 9.03 3.04 -3.00
N LEU A 84 8.90 4.25 -2.45
CA LEU A 84 9.41 4.65 -1.16
C LEU A 84 8.30 5.36 -0.39
N ILE A 85 8.22 5.14 0.92
CA ILE A 85 7.30 5.88 1.78
C ILE A 85 8.10 6.57 2.86
N THR A 86 7.88 7.87 3.04
CA THR A 86 8.36 8.61 4.19
C THR A 86 7.20 8.86 5.15
N LEU A 87 7.45 8.62 6.44
CA LEU A 87 6.49 8.89 7.52
C LEU A 87 7.01 10.05 8.35
N MET A 88 6.13 11.00 8.64
CA MET A 88 6.44 12.22 9.38
C MET A 88 5.49 12.35 10.58
N ASP A 89 6.06 12.69 11.71
CA ASP A 89 5.30 13.04 12.92
C ASP A 89 4.46 14.30 12.68
N GLY A 90 3.17 14.22 12.95
CA GLY A 90 2.24 15.29 12.63
C GLY A 90 2.23 16.46 13.61
N GLU A 91 2.88 16.33 14.77
CA GLU A 91 3.00 17.40 15.76
C GLU A 91 4.28 18.21 15.55
N THR A 92 5.37 17.56 15.18
CA THR A 92 6.70 18.18 15.10
C THR A 92 7.23 18.32 13.67
N GLY A 93 6.63 17.60 12.71
CA GLY A 93 7.12 17.50 11.34
C GLY A 93 8.41 16.64 11.21
N ALA A 94 8.88 16.00 12.26
CA ALA A 94 10.07 15.18 12.23
C ALA A 94 9.89 13.93 11.35
N PHE A 95 10.90 13.59 10.56
CA PHE A 95 10.90 12.34 9.81
C PHE A 95 11.06 11.15 10.77
N ALA A 96 9.99 10.35 10.92
CA ALA A 96 9.94 9.21 11.82
C ALA A 96 10.52 7.95 11.17
N ALA A 97 10.12 7.66 9.94
CA ALA A 97 10.56 6.46 9.24
C ALA A 97 10.62 6.64 7.71
N VAL A 98 11.41 5.77 7.09
CA VAL A 98 11.41 5.50 5.64
C VAL A 98 11.16 4.00 5.45
N LEU A 99 10.18 3.65 4.60
CA LEU A 99 9.75 2.26 4.38
C LEU A 99 9.94 1.84 2.93
N ASP A 100 10.18 0.54 2.70
CA ASP A 100 10.06 -0.06 1.37
C ASP A 100 8.64 0.09 0.83
N GLY A 101 8.45 1.11 0.00
CA GLY A 101 7.17 1.43 -0.62
C GLY A 101 6.78 0.44 -1.72
N THR A 102 7.73 -0.32 -2.27
CA THR A 102 7.45 -1.37 -3.26
C THR A 102 6.67 -2.50 -2.62
N TYR A 103 7.19 -3.03 -1.51
CA TYR A 103 6.51 -4.06 -0.73
C TYR A 103 5.18 -3.57 -0.17
N VAL A 104 5.16 -2.41 0.51
CA VAL A 104 3.92 -1.85 1.07
C VAL A 104 2.87 -1.58 0.00
N THR A 105 3.27 -1.20 -1.23
CA THR A 105 2.30 -1.01 -2.32
C THR A 105 1.61 -2.33 -2.71
N ALA A 106 2.33 -3.45 -2.75
CA ALA A 106 1.73 -4.76 -3.01
C ALA A 106 0.84 -5.19 -1.84
N LEU A 107 1.37 -5.14 -0.61
CA LEU A 107 0.68 -5.53 0.61
C LEU A 107 -0.66 -4.82 0.79
N ARG A 108 -0.66 -3.47 0.78
CA ARG A 108 -1.88 -2.66 0.96
C ARG A 108 -2.89 -2.85 -0.18
N THR A 109 -2.43 -3.18 -1.40
CA THR A 109 -3.34 -3.42 -2.53
C THR A 109 -4.05 -4.76 -2.37
N GLY A 110 -3.34 -5.78 -1.92
CA GLY A 110 -3.96 -7.05 -1.50
C GLY A 110 -4.91 -6.86 -0.33
N ALA A 111 -4.47 -6.12 0.69
CA ALA A 111 -5.27 -5.82 1.89
C ALA A 111 -6.60 -5.11 1.56
N SER A 112 -6.60 -4.16 0.61
CA SER A 112 -7.82 -3.50 0.15
C SER A 112 -8.82 -4.48 -0.46
N ALA A 113 -8.34 -5.44 -1.26
CA ALA A 113 -9.20 -6.51 -1.79
C ALA A 113 -9.65 -7.45 -0.66
N GLY A 114 -8.77 -7.77 0.29
CA GLY A 114 -9.12 -8.55 1.49
C GLY A 114 -10.22 -7.90 2.31
N ALA A 115 -10.15 -6.59 2.55
CA ALA A 115 -11.20 -5.84 3.21
C ALA A 115 -12.55 -5.94 2.46
N ALA A 116 -12.51 -5.83 1.13
CA ALA A 116 -13.71 -5.98 0.30
C ALA A 116 -14.26 -7.41 0.36
N PHE A 117 -13.42 -8.44 0.34
CA PHE A 117 -13.86 -9.83 0.49
C PHE A 117 -14.50 -10.09 1.85
N ASP A 118 -13.92 -9.55 2.91
CA ASP A 118 -14.50 -9.72 4.25
C ASP A 118 -15.86 -9.04 4.40
N LEU A 119 -16.02 -7.85 3.82
CA LEU A 119 -17.24 -7.06 3.95
C LEU A 119 -18.36 -7.53 3.00
N PHE A 120 -18.03 -7.96 1.79
CA PHE A 120 -19.02 -8.15 0.72
C PHE A 120 -19.15 -9.58 0.21
N ALA A 121 -18.13 -10.44 0.38
CA ALA A 121 -18.26 -11.83 -0.06
C ALA A 121 -19.15 -12.62 0.88
N ARG A 122 -19.85 -13.63 0.33
CA ARG A 122 -20.65 -14.56 1.13
C ARG A 122 -19.73 -15.26 2.16
N LYS A 123 -20.21 -15.43 3.39
CA LYS A 123 -19.42 -16.04 4.47
C LYS A 123 -19.16 -17.56 4.27
N ASP A 124 -19.96 -18.21 3.42
CA ASP A 124 -19.82 -19.63 3.03
C ASP A 124 -18.98 -19.83 1.76
N ALA A 125 -18.44 -18.77 1.17
CA ALA A 125 -17.60 -18.87 -0.01
C ALA A 125 -16.27 -19.57 0.34
N SER A 126 -16.00 -20.70 -0.33
CA SER A 126 -14.80 -21.53 -0.13
C SER A 126 -13.93 -21.68 -1.39
N VAL A 127 -14.36 -21.08 -2.49
CA VAL A 127 -13.65 -21.08 -3.77
C VAL A 127 -13.43 -19.67 -4.22
N GLY A 128 -12.17 -19.32 -4.49
CA GLY A 128 -11.76 -18.04 -5.05
C GLY A 128 -11.07 -18.24 -6.39
N ALA A 129 -11.15 -17.25 -7.27
CA ALA A 129 -10.44 -17.23 -8.55
C ALA A 129 -9.56 -15.98 -8.64
N LEU A 130 -8.30 -16.17 -8.99
CA LEU A 130 -7.35 -15.11 -9.28
C LEU A 130 -7.06 -15.10 -10.79
N ILE A 131 -7.32 -13.95 -11.44
CA ILE A 131 -7.07 -13.78 -12.86
C ILE A 131 -5.86 -12.86 -13.03
N GLY A 132 -4.78 -13.39 -13.61
CA GLY A 132 -3.50 -12.70 -13.78
C GLY A 132 -2.45 -13.13 -12.75
N THR A 133 -1.17 -13.07 -13.17
CA THR A 133 0.00 -13.51 -12.40
C THR A 133 1.07 -12.41 -12.32
N GLY A 134 0.66 -11.15 -12.39
CA GLY A 134 1.58 -10.00 -12.28
C GLY A 134 2.03 -9.73 -10.83
N GLY A 135 2.77 -8.65 -10.63
CA GLY A 135 3.40 -8.31 -9.35
C GLY A 135 2.45 -8.13 -8.16
N GLN A 136 1.15 -7.98 -8.39
CA GLN A 136 0.13 -7.89 -7.32
C GLN A 136 -0.50 -9.26 -6.97
N ALA A 137 -0.31 -10.29 -7.79
CA ALA A 137 -1.04 -11.55 -7.68
C ALA A 137 -0.82 -12.25 -6.34
N GLN A 138 0.40 -12.27 -5.84
CA GLN A 138 0.73 -12.91 -4.56
C GLN A 138 -0.03 -12.28 -3.40
N ALA A 139 0.01 -10.95 -3.27
CA ALA A 139 -0.67 -10.24 -2.19
C ALA A 139 -2.19 -10.37 -2.28
N GLN A 140 -2.76 -10.40 -3.50
CA GLN A 140 -4.19 -10.63 -3.72
C GLN A 140 -4.62 -12.04 -3.28
N LEU A 141 -3.81 -13.05 -3.62
CA LEU A 141 -4.07 -14.43 -3.20
C LEU A 141 -3.98 -14.59 -1.68
N GLU A 142 -2.93 -14.02 -1.07
CA GLU A 142 -2.75 -14.04 0.38
C GLU A 142 -3.93 -13.40 1.10
N ALA A 143 -4.38 -12.22 0.65
CA ALA A 143 -5.53 -11.54 1.21
C ALA A 143 -6.84 -12.35 1.07
N MET A 144 -7.00 -13.07 -0.04
CA MET A 144 -8.14 -13.96 -0.24
C MET A 144 -8.12 -15.13 0.76
N ILE A 145 -6.95 -15.73 0.99
CA ILE A 145 -6.77 -16.86 1.94
C ILE A 145 -6.96 -16.39 3.38
N CYS A 146 -6.47 -15.21 3.76
CA CYS A 146 -6.58 -14.68 5.12
C CYS A 146 -8.02 -14.47 5.59
N ASN A 147 -8.97 -14.36 4.68
CA ASN A 147 -10.37 -14.08 4.99
C ASN A 147 -11.26 -15.33 5.03
N ARG A 148 -10.67 -16.53 4.92
CA ARG A 148 -11.44 -17.81 4.84
C ARG A 148 -10.80 -18.94 5.65
#